data_a2da3518d5de94695e8ccc14293583f9
#
_entry.id   a2da3518d5de94695e8ccc14293583f9
#
_cell.length_a   1.000
_cell.length_b   1.000
_cell.length_c   1.000
_cell.angle_alpha   90.00
_cell.angle_beta   90.00
_cell.angle_gamma   90.00
#
_symmetry.space_group_name_H-M   'P 1'
#
loop_
_entity.id
_entity.type
_entity.pdbx_description
1 polymer ?
#
loop_
_entity_poly.entity_id
_entity_poly.type
_entity_poly.pdbx_seq_one_letter_code
_entity_poly.pdbx_strand_id
1 'polypeptide(L)'
;MGQNYTRLASPDIDQPWAAADTQLDIAQRVSSVKQGQKALADEAVSIPLFQLPTVFVYDANKIGGPLQDNTVEGPFFNLEQWFLK
;
A
#
# COMPACT_ATOMS: atom_id res chain seq x y z
N MET A 1 -10.22 -16.34 -1.96
CA MET A 1 -8.83 -16.78 -1.70
C MET A 1 -8.03 -15.57 -1.28
N GLY A 2 -7.44 -15.59 -0.09
CA GLY A 2 -6.55 -14.52 0.34
C GLY A 2 -5.19 -14.59 -0.36
N GLN A 3 -4.50 -13.45 -0.44
CA GLN A 3 -3.16 -13.34 -1.04
C GLN A 3 -2.04 -13.72 -0.05
N ASN A 4 -2.29 -14.66 0.87
CA ASN A 4 -1.27 -15.12 1.80
C ASN A 4 -0.31 -16.11 1.11
N TYR A 5 0.65 -15.58 0.40
CA TYR A 5 1.65 -16.37 -0.33
C TYR A 5 2.61 -17.14 0.58
N THR A 6 2.82 -16.66 1.81
CA THR A 6 3.70 -17.31 2.78
C THR A 6 3.02 -18.49 3.45
N ARG A 7 1.69 -18.59 3.37
CA ARG A 7 0.84 -19.57 4.08
C ARG A 7 1.03 -19.55 5.60
N LEU A 8 1.55 -18.45 6.13
CA LEU A 8 1.69 -18.26 7.56
C LEU A 8 0.32 -18.05 8.18
N ALA A 9 0.07 -18.70 9.31
CA ALA A 9 -1.09 -18.48 10.16
C ALA A 9 -0.57 -18.27 11.59
N SER A 10 -0.56 -17.03 12.05
CA SER A 10 -0.08 -16.64 13.38
C SER A 10 -1.10 -15.72 14.03
N PRO A 11 -1.64 -16.11 15.20
CA PRO A 11 -2.55 -15.23 15.94
C PRO A 11 -1.94 -13.89 16.30
N ASP A 12 -0.65 -13.82 16.54
CA ASP A 12 0.06 -12.60 16.90
C ASP A 12 0.11 -11.61 15.73
N ILE A 13 0.00 -12.09 14.49
CA ILE A 13 -0.12 -11.30 13.28
C ILE A 13 -1.59 -11.05 12.96
N ASP A 14 -2.41 -12.09 12.92
CA ASP A 14 -3.78 -12.00 12.41
C ASP A 14 -4.71 -11.17 13.29
N GLN A 15 -4.58 -11.27 14.63
CA GLN A 15 -5.44 -10.57 15.57
C GLN A 15 -5.30 -9.03 15.50
N PRO A 16 -4.09 -8.44 15.48
CA PRO A 16 -3.95 -6.99 15.33
C PRO A 16 -4.52 -6.45 14.02
N TRP A 17 -4.38 -7.17 12.92
CA TRP A 17 -4.95 -6.76 11.64
C TRP A 17 -6.47 -6.85 11.64
N ALA A 18 -7.04 -7.92 12.18
CA ALA A 18 -8.49 -8.06 12.33
C ALA A 18 -9.08 -6.97 13.25
N ALA A 19 -8.35 -6.61 14.32
CA ALA A 19 -8.75 -5.51 15.18
C ALA A 19 -8.72 -4.16 14.43
N ALA A 20 -7.68 -3.90 13.63
CA ALA A 20 -7.56 -2.67 12.85
C ALA A 20 -8.72 -2.49 11.86
N ASP A 21 -9.21 -3.58 11.26
CA ASP A 21 -10.31 -3.55 10.30
C ASP A 21 -11.65 -3.12 10.92
N THR A 22 -11.83 -3.37 12.21
CA THR A 22 -13.08 -3.06 12.92
C THR A 22 -13.03 -1.76 13.71
N GLN A 23 -11.85 -1.17 13.94
CA GLN A 23 -11.68 0.04 14.73
C GLN A 23 -12.01 1.30 13.93
N LEU A 24 -12.92 2.11 14.46
CA LEU A 24 -13.29 3.42 13.87
C LEU A 24 -12.34 4.53 14.32
N ASP A 25 -11.81 4.44 15.55
CA ASP A 25 -10.84 5.39 16.08
C ASP A 25 -9.49 5.23 15.38
N ILE A 26 -8.96 6.33 14.82
CA ILE A 26 -7.71 6.32 14.05
C ILE A 26 -6.51 5.96 14.93
N ALA A 27 -6.46 6.46 16.17
CA ALA A 27 -5.31 6.19 17.05
C ALA A 27 -5.25 4.72 17.45
N GLN A 28 -6.40 4.11 17.74
CA GLN A 28 -6.50 2.69 18.04
C GLN A 28 -6.14 1.84 16.81
N ARG A 29 -6.63 2.21 15.62
CA ARG A 29 -6.28 1.54 14.37
C ARG A 29 -4.78 1.57 14.10
N VAL A 30 -4.16 2.75 14.23
CA VAL A 30 -2.70 2.91 14.06
C VAL A 30 -1.93 2.05 15.07
N SER A 31 -2.39 1.97 16.31
CA SER A 31 -1.77 1.11 17.34
C SER A 31 -1.83 -0.37 16.93
N SER A 32 -2.99 -0.84 16.49
CA SER A 32 -3.18 -2.23 16.06
C SER A 32 -2.33 -2.57 14.83
N VAL A 33 -2.28 -1.67 13.85
CA VAL A 33 -1.43 -1.84 12.66
C VAL A 33 0.05 -1.94 13.04
N LYS A 34 0.53 -1.08 13.96
CA LYS A 34 1.91 -1.14 14.45
C LYS A 34 2.23 -2.45 15.17
N GLN A 35 1.29 -2.99 15.95
CA GLN A 35 1.45 -4.29 16.58
C GLN A 35 1.58 -5.41 15.55
N GLY A 36 0.71 -5.43 14.55
CA GLY A 36 0.78 -6.41 13.46
C GLY A 36 2.09 -6.32 12.65
N GLN A 37 2.54 -5.10 12.35
CA GLN A 37 3.83 -4.88 11.67
C GLN A 37 5.01 -5.37 12.53
N LYS A 38 4.98 -5.11 13.84
CA LYS A 38 6.00 -5.61 14.76
C LYS A 38 6.04 -7.14 14.79
N ALA A 39 4.89 -7.78 14.89
CA ALA A 39 4.80 -9.24 14.88
C ALA A 39 5.35 -9.85 13.57
N LEU A 40 5.04 -9.24 12.41
CA LEU A 40 5.61 -9.64 11.12
C LEU A 40 7.14 -9.56 11.10
N ALA A 41 7.69 -8.50 11.68
CA ALA A 41 9.14 -8.31 11.76
C ALA A 41 9.78 -9.30 12.74
N ASP A 42 9.17 -9.54 13.90
CA ASP A 42 9.68 -10.45 14.93
C ASP A 42 9.68 -11.91 14.44
N GLU A 43 8.67 -12.31 13.66
CA GLU A 43 8.60 -13.63 13.03
C GLU A 43 9.44 -13.77 11.76
N ALA A 44 10.04 -12.66 11.29
CA ALA A 44 10.87 -12.60 10.09
C ALA A 44 10.23 -13.27 8.85
N VAL A 45 8.92 -13.05 8.68
CA VAL A 45 8.11 -13.63 7.59
C VAL A 45 8.62 -13.22 6.21
N SER A 46 9.15 -12.00 6.12
CA SER A 46 9.76 -11.44 4.92
C SER A 46 10.85 -10.46 5.31
N ILE A 47 11.82 -10.32 4.44
CA ILE A 47 12.93 -9.37 4.61
C ILE A 47 12.77 -8.27 3.56
N PRO A 48 12.29 -7.06 3.94
CA PRO A 48 12.25 -5.94 3.02
C PRO A 48 13.67 -5.54 2.62
N LEU A 49 13.95 -5.44 1.33
CA LEU A 49 15.27 -5.07 0.82
C LEU A 49 15.34 -3.58 0.49
N PHE A 50 14.39 -3.11 -0.31
CA PHE A 50 14.31 -1.71 -0.75
C PHE A 50 12.93 -1.43 -1.35
N GLN A 51 12.59 -0.15 -1.47
CA GLN A 51 11.41 0.28 -2.22
C GLN A 51 11.75 0.31 -3.71
N LEU A 52 10.96 -0.40 -4.51
CA LEU A 52 11.08 -0.30 -5.97
C LEU A 52 10.46 1.02 -6.43
N PRO A 53 11.22 1.93 -7.05
CA PRO A 53 10.65 3.16 -7.57
C PRO A 53 9.77 2.88 -8.78
N THR A 54 8.61 3.50 -8.83
CA THR A 54 7.78 3.56 -10.03
C THR A 54 8.23 4.75 -10.87
N VAL A 55 8.49 4.51 -12.16
CA VAL A 55 8.91 5.56 -13.09
C VAL A 55 7.82 5.74 -14.14
N PHE A 56 7.34 6.96 -14.28
CA PHE A 56 6.40 7.36 -15.30
C PHE A 56 7.02 8.46 -16.18
N VAL A 57 7.11 8.19 -17.49
CA VAL A 57 7.74 9.10 -18.45
C VAL A 57 6.69 9.62 -19.43
N TYR A 58 6.67 10.94 -19.65
CA TYR A 58 5.75 11.58 -20.57
C TYR A 58 6.41 12.79 -21.26
N ASP A 59 5.87 13.21 -22.40
CA ASP A 59 6.32 14.41 -23.09
C ASP A 59 5.61 15.66 -22.52
N ALA A 60 6.31 16.37 -21.66
CA ALA A 60 5.79 17.56 -20.99
C ALA A 60 5.45 18.73 -21.94
N ASN A 61 5.93 18.69 -23.17
CA ASN A 61 5.57 19.71 -24.18
C ASN A 61 4.23 19.42 -24.86
N LYS A 62 3.78 18.16 -24.80
CA LYS A 62 2.56 17.72 -25.48
C LYS A 62 1.41 17.45 -24.53
N ILE A 63 1.69 17.01 -23.33
CA ILE A 63 0.69 16.57 -22.36
C ILE A 63 0.77 17.46 -21.12
N GLY A 64 -0.38 17.97 -20.69
CA GLY A 64 -0.57 18.71 -19.45
C GLY A 64 -1.63 18.07 -18.58
N GLY A 65 -1.67 18.49 -17.31
CA GLY A 65 -2.59 17.99 -16.30
C GLY A 65 -1.85 17.47 -15.05
N PRO A 66 -2.57 17.01 -14.05
CA PRO A 66 -1.99 16.41 -12.85
C PRO A 66 -1.52 14.97 -13.16
N LEU A 67 -0.30 14.86 -13.68
CA LEU A 67 0.34 13.60 -14.05
C LEU A 67 0.97 12.97 -12.81
N GLN A 68 0.31 11.97 -12.25
CA GLN A 68 0.70 11.30 -11.01
C GLN A 68 0.48 9.78 -11.14
N ASP A 69 1.24 9.03 -10.37
CA ASP A 69 1.10 7.57 -10.25
C ASP A 69 0.99 7.18 -8.77
N ASN A 70 -0.13 7.56 -8.16
CA ASN A 70 -0.35 7.44 -6.71
C ASN A 70 -1.33 6.33 -6.34
N THR A 71 -1.87 5.60 -7.29
CA THR A 71 -2.90 4.60 -7.06
C THR A 71 -2.55 3.24 -7.68
N VAL A 72 -3.28 2.21 -7.28
CA VAL A 72 -3.14 0.86 -7.85
C VAL A 72 -3.61 0.76 -9.31
N GLU A 73 -4.40 1.75 -9.78
CA GLU A 73 -4.80 1.87 -11.18
C GLU A 73 -3.67 2.39 -12.08
N GLY A 74 -2.56 2.82 -11.46
CA GLY A 74 -1.43 3.38 -12.17
C GLY A 74 -1.67 4.82 -12.64
N PRO A 75 -0.87 5.33 -13.59
CA PRO A 75 -0.85 6.74 -13.95
C PRO A 75 -2.11 7.23 -14.67
N PHE A 76 -2.99 6.33 -15.11
CA PHE A 76 -4.19 6.67 -15.88
C PHE A 76 -5.45 6.89 -15.03
N PHE A 77 -5.36 6.83 -13.69
CA PHE A 77 -6.50 6.95 -12.80
C PHE A 77 -7.26 8.29 -12.94
N ASN A 78 -6.59 9.34 -13.41
CA ASN A 78 -7.14 10.68 -13.61
C ASN A 78 -7.00 11.15 -15.07
N LEU A 79 -7.11 10.23 -16.03
CA LEU A 79 -6.92 10.51 -17.46
C LEU A 79 -7.85 11.61 -17.97
N GLU A 80 -9.04 11.74 -17.39
CA GLU A 80 -10.02 12.79 -17.72
C GLU A 80 -9.53 14.21 -17.43
N GLN A 81 -8.50 14.36 -16.61
CA GLN A 81 -7.89 15.66 -16.26
C GLN A 81 -6.69 16.01 -17.15
N TRP A 82 -6.30 15.11 -18.04
CA TRP A 82 -5.19 15.33 -18.95
C TRP A 82 -5.65 16.10 -20.19
N PHE A 83 -4.77 16.89 -20.75
CA PHE A 83 -5.05 17.64 -21.97
C PHE A 83 -3.81 17.72 -22.88
N LEU A 84 -4.06 17.90 -24.16
CA LEU A 84 -2.99 18.22 -25.12
C LEU A 84 -2.66 19.70 -25.03
N LYS A 85 -1.39 20.00 -25.00
CA LYS A 85 -0.88 21.37 -25.05
C LYS A 85 -0.79 21.88 -26.47
#